data_e0efb8009e57edff601ec3e9e47e8e01
#
_entry.id   e0efb8009e57edff601ec3e9e47e8e01
#
_cell.length_a   1.000
_cell.length_b   1.000
_cell.length_c   1.000
_cell.angle_alpha   90.00
_cell.angle_beta   90.00
_cell.angle_gamma   90.00
#
_symmetry.space_group_name_H-M   'P 1'
#
loop_
_entity.id
_entity.type
_entity.pdbx_description
1 polymer ?
#
loop_
_entity_poly.entity_id
_entity_poly.type
_entity_poly.pdbx_seq_one_letter_code
_entity_poly.pdbx_strand_id
1 'polypeptide(L)'
;MISNLRIKNFVLIDDLDIDFSKGFNVLFGETGAGKSILVNALTLLSGARSQFDKLNDEKKKAIIEATFILDDDFISDHEYLKEYLDDNVLVLTRILSPNKISTLRINGETVTLNILKRVANDVFSITSQGEQISLMNEKEQLNIVDKYVYETYGSEIFSEYDEKYNSYKKCLKDKEEFLENAKNNDIDIIRFKLEEIEKYNIKENEIEYLENYLNESNAAQEMIESGKALINLYNGNIYENFADELTHSLNMLSKTSFADKAENILEKWNELSDLIYDLTSKFDEDEYDEEQIEKANERIYELNPLIKKYGHVTQKIFDAKKLLEDKIGEADNFDASLKEKEEKVSKAKDELVKCVEKLSKMRQDCKKNIVESVNNELSSLGLLNDGFDIQFNKKELSNDGIDVVKFVVRLNKGKAFESLSVAASGGEKSRLMIALIASFNKIKKFDTLIFDEVDTGISGNIALVVGKKIREIAKNSSVIAISHLPSVVAAASNFYLVYKNEINGRTISHIKEIGEEEKIKELSKMLGGEDNIEEGKQLALKLIRTQTN
;
A
#
# COMPACT_ATOMS: atom_id res chain seq x y z
N MET A 1 -8.11 -20.04 -5.94
CA MET A 1 -9.01 -20.46 -7.02
C MET A 1 -10.38 -19.81 -6.90
N ILE A 2 -11.07 -19.55 -8.03
CA ILE A 2 -12.49 -19.18 -7.97
C ILE A 2 -13.29 -20.35 -7.40
N SER A 3 -14.08 -20.11 -6.36
CA SER A 3 -14.91 -21.14 -5.72
C SER A 3 -16.39 -20.95 -6.02
N ASN A 4 -16.85 -19.69 -6.17
CA ASN A 4 -18.25 -19.39 -6.44
C ASN A 4 -18.39 -18.18 -7.37
N LEU A 5 -19.40 -18.16 -8.21
CA LEU A 5 -19.81 -17.03 -9.04
C LEU A 5 -21.30 -16.82 -8.95
N ARG A 6 -21.69 -15.65 -8.49
CA ARG A 6 -23.09 -15.22 -8.38
C ARG A 6 -23.37 -14.05 -9.31
N ILE A 7 -24.42 -14.20 -10.12
CA ILE A 7 -24.85 -13.16 -11.07
C ILE A 7 -26.34 -12.93 -10.90
N LYS A 8 -26.76 -11.68 -10.69
CA LYS A 8 -28.17 -11.29 -10.61
C LYS A 8 -28.49 -10.19 -11.60
N ASN A 9 -29.61 -10.31 -12.29
CA ASN A 9 -30.19 -9.29 -13.17
C ASN A 9 -29.20 -8.79 -14.24
N PHE A 10 -28.49 -9.68 -14.90
CA PHE A 10 -27.48 -9.32 -15.91
C PHE A 10 -27.71 -10.06 -17.23
N VAL A 11 -27.95 -9.33 -18.32
CA VAL A 11 -28.25 -9.82 -19.69
C VAL A 11 -29.42 -10.81 -19.67
N LEU A 12 -29.22 -12.09 -19.92
CA LEU A 12 -30.22 -13.16 -19.90
C LEU A 12 -30.25 -13.95 -18.57
N ILE A 13 -29.51 -13.50 -17.57
CA ILE A 13 -29.45 -14.16 -16.26
C ILE A 13 -30.28 -13.37 -15.25
N ASP A 14 -31.30 -14.00 -14.69
CA ASP A 14 -32.09 -13.44 -13.60
C ASP A 14 -31.41 -13.61 -12.25
N ASP A 15 -31.09 -14.85 -11.89
CA ASP A 15 -30.33 -15.22 -10.67
C ASP A 15 -29.58 -16.51 -10.98
N LEU A 16 -28.26 -16.46 -10.82
CA LEU A 16 -27.36 -17.57 -11.04
C LEU A 16 -26.40 -17.65 -9.87
N ASP A 17 -26.22 -18.84 -9.35
CA ASP A 17 -25.27 -19.14 -8.27
C ASP A 17 -24.59 -20.46 -8.62
N ILE A 18 -23.27 -20.42 -8.86
CA ILE A 18 -22.49 -21.55 -9.34
C ILE A 18 -21.26 -21.74 -8.47
N ASP A 19 -21.08 -22.95 -7.97
CA ASP A 19 -19.85 -23.38 -7.34
C ASP A 19 -18.93 -24.03 -8.36
N PHE A 20 -17.64 -23.65 -8.33
CA PHE A 20 -16.60 -24.25 -9.17
C PHE A 20 -15.70 -25.15 -8.34
N SER A 21 -15.37 -26.29 -8.90
CA SER A 21 -14.43 -27.23 -8.30
C SER A 21 -12.99 -26.97 -8.75
N LYS A 22 -12.01 -27.46 -7.99
CA LYS A 22 -10.59 -27.37 -8.36
C LYS A 22 -10.33 -28.13 -9.66
N GLY A 23 -9.42 -27.60 -10.47
CA GLY A 23 -8.98 -28.22 -11.72
C GLY A 23 -9.64 -27.64 -12.95
N PHE A 24 -9.95 -28.46 -13.93
CA PHE A 24 -10.47 -28.06 -15.23
C PHE A 24 -12.01 -28.08 -15.25
N ASN A 25 -12.62 -26.91 -15.19
CA ASN A 25 -14.06 -26.68 -15.31
C ASN A 25 -14.39 -26.32 -16.78
N VAL A 26 -15.32 -26.98 -17.40
CA VAL A 26 -15.76 -26.65 -18.76
C VAL A 26 -17.23 -26.25 -18.78
N LEU A 27 -17.51 -25.12 -19.43
CA LEU A 27 -18.86 -24.68 -19.73
C LEU A 27 -19.16 -24.97 -21.21
N PHE A 28 -20.19 -25.74 -21.46
CA PHE A 28 -20.58 -26.15 -22.80
C PHE A 28 -22.11 -26.16 -22.93
N GLY A 29 -22.61 -26.25 -24.13
CA GLY A 29 -24.04 -26.23 -24.45
C GLY A 29 -24.30 -25.53 -25.77
N GLU A 30 -25.54 -25.23 -26.07
CA GLU A 30 -25.98 -24.61 -27.33
C GLU A 30 -25.30 -23.27 -27.59
N THR A 31 -25.06 -22.95 -28.87
CA THR A 31 -24.57 -21.65 -29.31
C THR A 31 -25.57 -20.54 -28.95
N GLY A 32 -25.07 -19.44 -28.39
CA GLY A 32 -25.92 -18.33 -27.95
C GLY A 32 -26.66 -18.57 -26.63
N ALA A 33 -26.46 -19.70 -25.92
CA ALA A 33 -27.12 -20.02 -24.65
C ALA A 33 -26.65 -19.19 -23.44
N GLY A 34 -25.79 -18.21 -23.63
CA GLY A 34 -25.33 -17.35 -22.52
C GLY A 34 -23.94 -17.61 -22.01
N LYS A 35 -23.17 -18.50 -22.67
CA LYS A 35 -21.76 -18.79 -22.28
C LYS A 35 -20.91 -17.52 -22.19
N SER A 36 -20.99 -16.64 -23.20
CA SER A 36 -20.27 -15.35 -23.20
C SER A 36 -20.77 -14.35 -22.16
N ILE A 37 -21.96 -14.58 -21.55
CA ILE A 37 -22.48 -13.73 -20.50
C ILE A 37 -21.64 -13.88 -19.23
N LEU A 38 -21.19 -15.10 -18.91
CA LEU A 38 -20.29 -15.35 -17.78
C LEU A 38 -18.95 -14.63 -17.96
N VAL A 39 -18.37 -14.71 -19.15
CA VAL A 39 -17.12 -13.99 -19.45
C VAL A 39 -17.33 -12.50 -19.33
N ASN A 40 -18.42 -11.96 -19.88
CA ASN A 40 -18.75 -10.54 -19.72
C ASN A 40 -18.91 -10.13 -18.25
N ALA A 41 -19.50 -11.00 -17.40
CA ALA A 41 -19.65 -10.74 -15.98
C ALA A 41 -18.29 -10.72 -15.28
N LEU A 42 -17.43 -11.72 -15.54
CA LEU A 42 -16.06 -11.78 -15.00
C LEU A 42 -15.20 -10.61 -15.51
N THR A 43 -15.34 -10.23 -16.78
CA THR A 43 -14.72 -9.04 -17.37
C THR A 43 -15.12 -7.74 -16.64
N LEU A 44 -16.36 -7.64 -16.20
CA LEU A 44 -16.77 -6.49 -15.38
C LEU A 44 -16.07 -6.51 -14.01
N LEU A 45 -15.84 -7.67 -13.41
CA LEU A 45 -15.08 -7.81 -12.16
C LEU A 45 -13.59 -7.48 -12.34
N SER A 46 -13.01 -7.72 -13.54
CA SER A 46 -11.63 -7.28 -13.84
C SER A 46 -11.47 -5.76 -13.99
N GLY A 47 -12.57 -5.00 -13.85
CA GLY A 47 -12.55 -3.55 -13.90
C GLY A 47 -12.78 -2.95 -15.29
N ALA A 48 -13.37 -3.69 -16.22
CA ALA A 48 -13.79 -3.17 -17.51
C ALA A 48 -14.88 -2.09 -17.36
N ARG A 49 -15.10 -1.30 -18.42
CA ARG A 49 -16.09 -0.24 -18.44
C ARG A 49 -17.50 -0.77 -18.15
N SER A 50 -18.25 -0.09 -17.30
CA SER A 50 -19.64 -0.45 -16.95
C SER A 50 -20.54 -0.40 -18.18
N GLN A 51 -21.38 -1.43 -18.36
CA GLN A 51 -22.32 -1.59 -19.45
C GLN A 51 -23.74 -1.63 -18.86
N PHE A 52 -24.34 -0.46 -18.67
CA PHE A 52 -25.66 -0.32 -18.02
C PHE A 52 -26.82 -0.74 -18.93
N ASP A 53 -26.60 -0.82 -20.24
CA ASP A 53 -27.49 -1.37 -21.26
C ASP A 53 -27.67 -2.89 -21.17
N LYS A 54 -26.84 -3.55 -20.37
CA LYS A 54 -26.87 -5.01 -20.13
C LYS A 54 -27.66 -5.41 -18.87
N LEU A 55 -28.42 -4.51 -18.24
CA LEU A 55 -29.33 -4.89 -17.18
C LEU A 55 -30.50 -5.70 -17.76
N ASN A 56 -30.82 -6.86 -17.17
CA ASN A 56 -31.97 -7.68 -17.63
C ASN A 56 -33.31 -6.98 -17.34
N ASP A 57 -33.46 -6.49 -16.10
CA ASP A 57 -34.56 -5.59 -15.72
C ASP A 57 -33.97 -4.21 -15.39
N GLU A 58 -34.25 -3.23 -16.22
CA GLU A 58 -33.72 -1.86 -16.10
C GLU A 58 -34.10 -1.16 -14.80
N LYS A 59 -35.10 -1.66 -14.07
CA LYS A 59 -35.53 -1.12 -12.77
C LYS A 59 -34.80 -1.72 -11.59
N LYS A 60 -34.05 -2.82 -11.79
CA LYS A 60 -33.33 -3.55 -10.74
C LYS A 60 -31.83 -3.38 -10.88
N LYS A 61 -31.10 -3.52 -9.76
CA LYS A 61 -29.65 -3.56 -9.78
C LYS A 61 -29.16 -4.89 -10.33
N ALA A 62 -28.09 -4.86 -11.14
CA ALA A 62 -27.33 -6.07 -11.40
C ALA A 62 -26.24 -6.22 -10.33
N ILE A 63 -26.03 -7.46 -9.90
CA ILE A 63 -24.98 -7.82 -8.93
C ILE A 63 -24.15 -8.93 -9.55
N ILE A 64 -22.86 -8.72 -9.62
CA ILE A 64 -21.87 -9.72 -10.05
C ILE A 64 -20.90 -9.88 -8.90
N GLU A 65 -20.74 -11.10 -8.42
CA GLU A 65 -19.92 -11.43 -7.29
C GLU A 65 -19.15 -12.71 -7.54
N ALA A 66 -17.85 -12.69 -7.33
CA ALA A 66 -17.00 -13.87 -7.43
C ALA A 66 -16.21 -14.05 -6.13
N THR A 67 -16.23 -15.25 -5.62
CA THR A 67 -15.49 -15.68 -4.42
C THR A 67 -14.28 -16.49 -4.83
N PHE A 68 -13.12 -16.12 -4.30
CA PHE A 68 -11.84 -16.80 -4.51
C PHE A 68 -11.31 -17.32 -3.19
N ILE A 69 -10.78 -18.53 -3.21
CA ILE A 69 -10.01 -19.11 -2.10
C ILE A 69 -8.56 -19.15 -2.56
N LEU A 70 -7.68 -18.36 -1.90
CA LEU A 70 -6.29 -18.20 -2.27
C LEU A 70 -5.39 -19.11 -1.42
N ASP A 71 -4.38 -19.70 -2.03
CA ASP A 71 -3.40 -20.52 -1.32
C ASP A 71 -2.37 -19.62 -0.61
N ASP A 72 -1.80 -20.08 0.50
CA ASP A 72 -0.81 -19.32 1.30
C ASP A 72 0.42 -18.94 0.48
N ASP A 73 0.88 -19.81 -0.41
CA ASP A 73 1.99 -19.51 -1.33
C ASP A 73 1.67 -18.32 -2.24
N PHE A 74 0.43 -18.29 -2.77
CA PHE A 74 -0.02 -17.20 -3.64
C PHE A 74 -0.12 -15.87 -2.85
N ILE A 75 -0.62 -15.93 -1.62
CA ILE A 75 -0.71 -14.77 -0.73
C ILE A 75 0.68 -14.24 -0.37
N SER A 76 1.65 -15.14 -0.16
CA SER A 76 3.04 -14.77 0.15
C SER A 76 3.72 -14.04 -1.03
N ASP A 77 3.40 -14.43 -2.27
CA ASP A 77 3.88 -13.75 -3.48
C ASP A 77 3.19 -12.37 -3.70
N HIS A 78 2.04 -12.14 -3.03
CA HIS A 78 1.20 -10.95 -3.19
C HIS A 78 0.80 -10.38 -1.81
N GLU A 79 1.78 -10.04 -0.98
CA GLU A 79 1.55 -9.64 0.43
C GLU A 79 0.50 -8.54 0.63
N TYR A 80 0.36 -7.61 -0.32
CA TYR A 80 -0.62 -6.54 -0.25
C TYR A 80 -2.08 -7.05 -0.26
N LEU A 81 -2.32 -8.29 -0.73
CA LEU A 81 -3.66 -8.90 -0.69
C LEU A 81 -4.13 -9.19 0.73
N LYS A 82 -3.21 -9.38 1.69
CA LYS A 82 -3.53 -9.62 3.10
C LYS A 82 -4.45 -8.55 3.70
N GLU A 83 -4.33 -7.31 3.21
CA GLU A 83 -5.18 -6.19 3.63
C GLU A 83 -6.67 -6.38 3.24
N TYR A 84 -6.93 -7.18 2.21
CA TYR A 84 -8.28 -7.39 1.64
C TYR A 84 -8.86 -8.77 1.93
N LEU A 85 -8.09 -9.68 2.53
CA LEU A 85 -8.51 -11.07 2.76
C LEU A 85 -9.25 -11.25 4.09
N ASP A 86 -10.17 -12.20 4.09
CA ASP A 86 -10.82 -12.75 5.28
C ASP A 86 -10.59 -14.28 5.26
N ASP A 87 -9.72 -14.79 6.12
CA ASP A 87 -9.30 -16.20 6.18
C ASP A 87 -8.98 -16.81 4.79
N ASN A 88 -8.11 -16.17 4.00
CA ASN A 88 -7.74 -16.57 2.63
C ASN A 88 -8.88 -16.48 1.59
N VAL A 89 -10.03 -15.92 1.98
CA VAL A 89 -11.18 -15.71 1.09
C VAL A 89 -11.19 -14.28 0.57
N LEU A 90 -11.34 -14.14 -0.73
CA LEU A 90 -11.47 -12.87 -1.43
C LEU A 90 -12.79 -12.84 -2.20
N VAL A 91 -13.66 -11.90 -1.87
CA VAL A 91 -14.94 -11.69 -2.58
C VAL A 91 -14.88 -10.39 -3.36
N LEU A 92 -14.92 -10.49 -4.68
CA LEU A 92 -15.01 -9.34 -5.57
C LEU A 92 -16.47 -9.12 -5.97
N THR A 93 -17.01 -7.93 -5.69
CA THR A 93 -18.40 -7.60 -6.00
C THR A 93 -18.49 -6.35 -6.86
N ARG A 94 -19.28 -6.42 -7.93
CA ARG A 94 -19.65 -5.25 -8.73
C ARG A 94 -21.17 -5.11 -8.83
N ILE A 95 -21.67 -3.92 -8.49
CA ILE A 95 -23.09 -3.60 -8.51
C ILE A 95 -23.33 -2.50 -9.55
N LEU A 96 -24.17 -2.80 -10.54
CA LEU A 96 -24.63 -1.82 -11.53
C LEU A 96 -26.05 -1.39 -11.17
N SER A 97 -26.24 -0.11 -10.90
CA SER A 97 -27.54 0.45 -10.51
C SER A 97 -28.25 1.12 -11.71
N PRO A 98 -29.59 1.14 -11.74
CA PRO A 98 -30.38 1.78 -12.79
C PRO A 98 -30.04 3.26 -13.04
N ASN A 99 -29.62 3.97 -12.00
CA ASN A 99 -29.17 5.36 -12.06
C ASN A 99 -27.75 5.55 -12.63
N LYS A 100 -27.21 4.54 -13.31
CA LYS A 100 -25.87 4.52 -13.92
C LYS A 100 -24.70 4.66 -12.92
N ILE A 101 -24.92 4.24 -11.67
CA ILE A 101 -23.85 4.15 -10.66
C ILE A 101 -23.31 2.73 -10.65
N SER A 102 -21.97 2.61 -10.69
CA SER A 102 -21.24 1.35 -10.51
C SER A 102 -20.53 1.36 -9.16
N THR A 103 -20.91 0.46 -8.27
CA THR A 103 -20.26 0.27 -6.97
C THR A 103 -19.35 -0.95 -7.02
N LEU A 104 -18.14 -0.80 -6.51
CA LEU A 104 -17.09 -1.83 -6.50
C LEU A 104 -16.76 -2.17 -5.05
N ARG A 105 -16.70 -3.46 -4.72
CA ARG A 105 -16.39 -3.91 -3.35
C ARG A 105 -15.41 -5.08 -3.36
N ILE A 106 -14.60 -5.13 -2.32
CA ILE A 106 -13.76 -6.27 -1.96
C ILE A 106 -14.12 -6.65 -0.51
N ASN A 107 -14.53 -7.89 -0.28
CA ASN A 107 -15.02 -8.39 1.02
C ASN A 107 -16.02 -7.44 1.70
N GLY A 108 -16.95 -6.88 0.89
CA GLY A 108 -17.99 -5.96 1.37
C GLY A 108 -17.57 -4.49 1.46
N GLU A 109 -16.28 -4.17 1.49
CA GLU A 109 -15.76 -2.80 1.55
C GLU A 109 -15.71 -2.14 0.18
N THR A 110 -16.10 -0.87 0.11
CA THR A 110 -16.10 -0.11 -1.15
C THR A 110 -14.69 0.31 -1.52
N VAL A 111 -14.25 -0.03 -2.74
CA VAL A 111 -12.92 0.27 -3.25
C VAL A 111 -12.96 1.11 -4.53
N THR A 112 -11.81 1.67 -4.91
CA THR A 112 -11.65 2.37 -6.18
C THR A 112 -11.48 1.39 -7.34
N LEU A 113 -11.73 1.87 -8.57
CA LEU A 113 -11.54 1.04 -9.77
C LEU A 113 -10.09 0.57 -9.95
N ASN A 114 -9.11 1.39 -9.56
CA ASN A 114 -7.70 1.04 -9.67
C ASN A 114 -7.31 -0.09 -8.71
N ILE A 115 -7.84 -0.07 -7.48
CA ILE A 115 -7.63 -1.15 -6.50
C ILE A 115 -8.26 -2.44 -7.01
N LEU A 116 -9.55 -2.39 -7.44
CA LEU A 116 -10.21 -3.57 -7.98
C LEU A 116 -9.45 -4.17 -9.16
N LYS A 117 -9.01 -3.34 -10.11
CA LYS A 117 -8.22 -3.79 -11.28
C LYS A 117 -6.93 -4.48 -10.87
N ARG A 118 -6.20 -3.91 -9.91
CA ARG A 118 -4.95 -4.49 -9.43
C ARG A 118 -5.19 -5.86 -8.84
N VAL A 119 -6.12 -5.96 -7.88
CA VAL A 119 -6.46 -7.21 -7.21
C VAL A 119 -6.98 -8.25 -8.20
N ALA A 120 -7.93 -7.89 -9.06
CA ALA A 120 -8.51 -8.80 -10.04
C ALA A 120 -7.46 -9.36 -11.02
N ASN A 121 -6.57 -8.52 -11.54
CA ASN A 121 -5.52 -8.93 -12.50
C ASN A 121 -4.51 -9.90 -11.90
N ASP A 122 -4.28 -9.85 -10.59
CA ASP A 122 -3.39 -10.79 -9.93
C ASP A 122 -4.09 -12.13 -9.64
N VAL A 123 -5.38 -12.09 -9.28
CA VAL A 123 -6.14 -13.27 -8.86
C VAL A 123 -6.68 -14.09 -10.03
N PHE A 124 -7.15 -13.47 -11.11
CA PHE A 124 -7.64 -14.20 -12.27
C PHE A 124 -7.26 -13.52 -13.59
N SER A 125 -7.16 -14.35 -14.64
CA SER A 125 -6.87 -13.89 -15.99
C SER A 125 -7.90 -14.42 -16.99
N ILE A 126 -8.40 -13.53 -17.85
CA ILE A 126 -9.39 -13.86 -18.89
C ILE A 126 -8.74 -13.79 -20.27
N THR A 127 -8.90 -14.85 -21.06
CA THR A 127 -8.48 -14.89 -22.47
C THR A 127 -9.71 -14.73 -23.36
N SER A 128 -10.09 -13.51 -23.70
CA SER A 128 -11.22 -13.23 -24.61
C SER A 128 -10.86 -12.25 -25.72
N GLN A 129 -11.75 -12.12 -26.73
CA GLN A 129 -11.58 -11.11 -27.78
C GLN A 129 -11.71 -9.70 -27.15
N GLY A 130 -10.62 -8.91 -27.26
CA GLY A 130 -10.61 -7.49 -26.84
C GLY A 130 -10.07 -7.21 -25.45
N GLU A 131 -9.71 -8.21 -24.65
CA GLU A 131 -9.07 -8.00 -23.35
C GLU A 131 -7.54 -8.16 -23.39
N GLN A 132 -6.87 -7.29 -22.64
CA GLN A 132 -5.42 -7.38 -22.46
C GLN A 132 -5.14 -8.33 -21.29
N ILE A 133 -4.61 -9.50 -21.61
CA ILE A 133 -4.06 -10.41 -20.60
C ILE A 133 -2.83 -9.74 -19.98
N SER A 134 -2.59 -9.97 -18.70
CA SER A 134 -1.41 -9.42 -18.00
C SER A 134 -0.10 -9.68 -18.76
N LEU A 135 0.02 -10.82 -19.45
CA LEU A 135 1.17 -11.19 -20.30
C LEU A 135 1.45 -10.23 -21.48
N MET A 136 0.48 -9.38 -21.85
CA MET A 136 0.69 -8.38 -22.92
C MET A 136 1.37 -7.12 -22.41
N ASN A 137 1.50 -6.94 -21.09
CA ASN A 137 2.17 -5.80 -20.48
C ASN A 137 3.69 -6.03 -20.44
N GLU A 138 4.49 -5.07 -20.93
CA GLU A 138 5.96 -5.14 -20.94
C GLU A 138 6.55 -5.37 -19.54
N LYS A 139 5.95 -4.78 -18.50
CA LYS A 139 6.39 -5.00 -17.11
C LYS A 139 6.22 -6.45 -16.68
N GLU A 140 5.11 -7.08 -17.06
CA GLU A 140 4.86 -8.48 -16.74
C GLU A 140 5.77 -9.42 -17.54
N GLN A 141 6.09 -9.06 -18.78
CA GLN A 141 7.05 -9.79 -19.59
C GLN A 141 8.45 -9.76 -18.97
N LEU A 142 8.86 -8.61 -18.42
CA LEU A 142 10.10 -8.50 -17.65
C LEU A 142 10.06 -9.38 -16.40
N ASN A 143 8.96 -9.35 -15.63
CA ASN A 143 8.79 -10.18 -14.43
C ASN A 143 8.93 -11.68 -14.72
N ILE A 144 8.40 -12.13 -15.87
CA ILE A 144 8.55 -13.54 -16.29
C ILE A 144 10.02 -13.87 -16.53
N VAL A 145 10.75 -13.02 -17.26
CA VAL A 145 12.19 -13.23 -17.49
C VAL A 145 12.95 -13.21 -16.16
N ASP A 146 12.61 -12.30 -15.24
CA ASP A 146 13.23 -12.23 -13.91
C ASP A 146 12.98 -13.49 -13.07
N LYS A 147 11.79 -14.08 -13.15
CA LYS A 147 11.51 -15.37 -12.50
C LYS A 147 12.37 -16.51 -13.09
N TYR A 148 12.64 -16.52 -14.40
CA TYR A 148 13.59 -17.47 -15.01
C TYR A 148 15.03 -17.23 -14.53
N VAL A 149 15.43 -15.97 -14.38
CA VAL A 149 16.73 -15.60 -13.80
C VAL A 149 16.81 -16.10 -12.35
N TYR A 150 15.76 -15.86 -11.57
CA TYR A 150 15.68 -16.33 -10.19
C TYR A 150 15.81 -17.85 -10.06
N GLU A 151 15.10 -18.62 -10.87
CA GLU A 151 15.18 -20.09 -10.86
C GLU A 151 16.54 -20.61 -11.33
N THR A 152 17.19 -19.91 -12.26
CA THR A 152 18.47 -20.36 -12.84
C THR A 152 19.66 -19.93 -12.01
N TYR A 153 19.65 -18.74 -11.44
CA TYR A 153 20.81 -18.10 -10.80
C TYR A 153 20.58 -17.73 -9.33
N GLY A 154 19.36 -17.89 -8.80
CA GLY A 154 19.01 -17.51 -7.42
C GLY A 154 18.60 -16.05 -7.27
N SER A 155 18.32 -15.66 -6.01
CA SER A 155 17.83 -14.32 -5.65
C SER A 155 18.93 -13.27 -5.47
N GLU A 156 20.19 -13.70 -5.33
CA GLU A 156 21.30 -12.84 -4.91
C GLU A 156 21.48 -11.61 -5.79
N ILE A 157 21.33 -11.75 -7.11
CA ILE A 157 21.50 -10.65 -8.06
C ILE A 157 20.43 -9.56 -7.90
N PHE A 158 19.22 -9.93 -7.55
CA PHE A 158 18.13 -8.96 -7.32
C PHE A 158 18.34 -8.20 -6.02
N SER A 159 18.71 -8.90 -4.94
CA SER A 159 19.04 -8.27 -3.66
C SER A 159 20.26 -7.35 -3.78
N GLU A 160 21.30 -7.78 -4.51
CA GLU A 160 22.48 -6.96 -4.81
C GLU A 160 22.08 -5.70 -5.60
N TYR A 161 21.21 -5.85 -6.60
CA TYR A 161 20.72 -4.72 -7.39
C TYR A 161 19.92 -3.71 -6.56
N ASP A 162 18.99 -4.19 -5.75
CA ASP A 162 18.15 -3.35 -4.89
C ASP A 162 19.01 -2.58 -3.87
N GLU A 163 19.99 -3.22 -3.26
CA GLU A 163 20.94 -2.56 -2.35
C GLU A 163 21.72 -1.44 -3.05
N LYS A 164 22.29 -1.73 -4.22
CA LYS A 164 23.07 -0.76 -5.00
C LYS A 164 22.22 0.38 -5.53
N TYR A 165 21.01 0.09 -5.99
CA TYR A 165 20.06 1.09 -6.47
C TYR A 165 19.61 2.03 -5.35
N ASN A 166 19.28 1.49 -4.17
CA ASN A 166 18.90 2.27 -3.01
C ASN A 166 20.07 3.13 -2.50
N SER A 167 21.28 2.58 -2.49
CA SER A 167 22.50 3.32 -2.13
C SER A 167 22.74 4.48 -3.09
N TYR A 168 22.64 4.25 -4.40
CA TYR A 168 22.78 5.29 -5.42
C TYR A 168 21.71 6.38 -5.27
N LYS A 169 20.45 6.00 -5.08
CA LYS A 169 19.34 6.94 -4.84
C LYS A 169 19.55 7.78 -3.59
N LYS A 170 20.05 7.17 -2.51
CA LYS A 170 20.37 7.87 -1.28
C LYS A 170 21.46 8.90 -1.51
N CYS A 171 22.57 8.53 -2.17
CA CYS A 171 23.64 9.46 -2.50
C CYS A 171 23.17 10.62 -3.38
N LEU A 172 22.29 10.37 -4.35
CA LEU A 172 21.69 11.41 -5.18
C LEU A 172 20.86 12.38 -4.35
N LYS A 173 19.99 11.85 -3.51
CA LYS A 173 19.13 12.65 -2.63
C LYS A 173 19.95 13.49 -1.66
N ASP A 174 20.98 12.91 -1.04
CA ASP A 174 21.89 13.62 -0.14
C ASP A 174 22.64 14.76 -0.85
N LYS A 175 22.98 14.59 -2.14
CA LYS A 175 23.56 15.66 -2.98
C LYS A 175 22.53 16.74 -3.30
N GLU A 176 21.32 16.37 -3.72
CA GLU A 176 20.24 17.30 -4.05
C GLU A 176 19.83 18.15 -2.85
N GLU A 177 19.62 17.54 -1.68
CA GLU A 177 19.32 18.23 -0.43
C GLU A 177 20.45 19.18 -0.02
N PHE A 178 21.72 18.78 -0.21
CA PHE A 178 22.88 19.64 0.05
C PHE A 178 22.88 20.87 -0.86
N LEU A 179 22.61 20.71 -2.15
CA LEU A 179 22.53 21.81 -3.12
C LEU A 179 21.34 22.74 -2.85
N GLU A 180 20.20 22.18 -2.43
CA GLU A 180 19.00 22.95 -2.12
C GLU A 180 19.20 23.79 -0.85
N ASN A 181 19.79 23.20 0.19
CA ASN A 181 20.16 23.88 1.42
C ASN A 181 21.16 25.03 1.16
N ALA A 182 22.10 24.84 0.26
CA ALA A 182 23.06 25.88 -0.11
C ALA A 182 22.40 27.07 -0.84
N LYS A 183 21.39 26.80 -1.67
CA LYS A 183 20.61 27.86 -2.36
C LYS A 183 19.75 28.68 -1.39
N ASN A 184 19.25 28.06 -0.34
CA ASN A 184 18.38 28.70 0.66
C ASN A 184 19.15 29.39 1.79
N ASN A 185 20.44 29.15 1.92
CA ASN A 185 21.29 29.77 2.91
C ASN A 185 21.83 31.11 2.35
N ASP A 186 21.14 32.18 2.71
CA ASP A 186 21.70 33.54 2.59
C ASP A 186 22.78 33.65 3.68
N ILE A 187 24.02 33.28 3.34
CA ILE A 187 25.15 33.14 4.27
C ILE A 187 25.39 34.43 5.04
N ASP A 188 25.14 35.58 4.40
CA ASP A 188 25.26 36.87 5.02
C ASP A 188 24.24 37.08 6.15
N ILE A 189 23.02 36.56 5.98
CA ILE A 189 21.99 36.55 7.03
C ILE A 189 22.38 35.62 8.18
N ILE A 190 22.97 34.45 7.86
CA ILE A 190 23.42 33.49 8.89
C ILE A 190 24.58 34.07 9.70
N ARG A 191 25.56 34.70 9.04
CA ARG A 191 26.67 35.39 9.71
C ARG A 191 26.17 36.54 10.57
N PHE A 192 25.26 37.36 10.07
CA PHE A 192 24.64 38.43 10.84
C PHE A 192 23.94 37.92 12.11
N LYS A 193 23.19 36.82 12.00
CA LYS A 193 22.53 36.22 13.17
C LYS A 193 23.51 35.64 14.18
N LEU A 194 24.63 35.07 13.71
CA LEU A 194 25.68 34.58 14.59
C LEU A 194 26.35 35.73 15.33
N GLU A 195 26.73 36.82 14.63
CA GLU A 195 27.31 38.04 15.23
C GLU A 195 26.35 38.65 16.25
N GLU A 196 25.04 38.64 15.97
CA GLU A 196 24.01 39.10 16.91
C GLU A 196 24.06 38.32 18.23
N ILE A 197 24.16 36.99 18.19
CA ILE A 197 24.25 36.15 19.39
C ILE A 197 25.59 36.42 20.13
N GLU A 198 26.72 36.47 19.40
CA GLU A 198 28.04 36.63 19.96
C GLU A 198 28.24 37.99 20.66
N LYS A 199 27.59 39.03 20.15
CA LYS A 199 27.62 40.38 20.74
C LYS A 199 27.20 40.40 22.22
N TYR A 200 26.29 39.54 22.61
CA TYR A 200 25.78 39.48 23.98
C TYR A 200 26.68 38.70 24.94
N ASN A 201 27.66 37.96 24.44
CA ASN A 201 28.62 37.18 25.22
C ASN A 201 27.98 36.44 26.40
N ILE A 202 26.91 35.72 26.10
CA ILE A 202 26.10 34.98 27.07
C ILE A 202 26.88 33.80 27.64
N LYS A 203 26.73 33.51 28.94
CA LYS A 203 27.35 32.40 29.65
C LYS A 203 26.39 31.23 29.81
N GLU A 204 26.94 30.06 30.10
CA GLU A 204 26.13 28.87 30.37
C GLU A 204 25.18 29.08 31.55
N ASN A 205 23.90 28.74 31.37
CA ASN A 205 22.82 28.87 32.34
C ASN A 205 22.63 30.31 32.88
N GLU A 206 23.12 31.35 32.17
CA GLU A 206 23.08 32.73 32.63
C GLU A 206 21.66 33.25 32.80
N ILE A 207 20.76 32.97 31.86
CA ILE A 207 19.36 33.43 31.92
C ILE A 207 18.65 32.79 33.09
N GLU A 208 18.77 31.46 33.22
CA GLU A 208 18.13 30.69 34.29
C GLU A 208 18.67 31.13 35.67
N TYR A 209 19.97 31.40 35.77
CA TYR A 209 20.57 31.93 36.99
C TYR A 209 20.03 33.31 37.34
N LEU A 210 19.99 34.24 36.39
CA LEU A 210 19.52 35.59 36.61
C LEU A 210 18.02 35.65 36.94
N GLU A 211 17.21 34.84 36.23
CA GLU A 211 15.76 34.77 36.51
C GLU A 211 15.48 34.18 37.89
N ASN A 212 16.18 33.11 38.29
CA ASN A 212 16.04 32.52 39.61
C ASN A 212 16.50 33.51 40.69
N TYR A 213 17.64 34.17 40.48
CA TYR A 213 18.15 35.18 41.40
C TYR A 213 17.17 36.33 41.59
N LEU A 214 16.60 36.86 40.50
CA LEU A 214 15.60 37.93 40.57
C LEU A 214 14.30 37.48 41.24
N ASN A 215 13.85 36.23 40.97
CA ASN A 215 12.66 35.68 41.60
C ASN A 215 12.86 35.52 43.12
N GLU A 216 14.00 34.97 43.54
CA GLU A 216 14.37 34.83 44.97
C GLU A 216 14.49 36.18 45.61
N SER A 217 15.12 37.15 44.93
CA SER A 217 15.30 38.50 45.42
C SER A 217 13.98 39.26 45.57
N ASN A 218 13.08 39.14 44.57
CA ASN A 218 11.75 39.76 44.64
C ASN A 218 10.90 39.16 45.77
N ALA A 219 10.92 37.83 45.92
CA ALA A 219 10.18 37.14 46.98
C ALA A 219 10.65 37.58 48.38
N ALA A 220 11.95 37.72 48.53
CA ALA A 220 12.51 38.18 49.81
C ALA A 220 12.28 39.68 50.03
N GLN A 221 12.30 40.53 48.99
CA GLN A 221 11.93 41.93 49.09
C GLN A 221 10.45 42.07 49.53
N GLU A 222 9.52 41.33 48.92
CA GLU A 222 8.13 41.29 49.37
C GLU A 222 7.99 40.81 50.82
N MET A 223 8.81 39.86 51.24
CA MET A 223 8.85 39.39 52.62
C MET A 223 9.32 40.50 53.59
N ILE A 224 10.41 41.23 53.23
CA ILE A 224 10.94 42.33 54.04
C ILE A 224 9.96 43.50 54.11
N GLU A 225 9.36 43.89 52.96
CA GLU A 225 8.35 44.95 52.95
C GLU A 225 7.14 44.61 53.81
N SER A 226 6.68 43.36 53.72
CA SER A 226 5.59 42.85 54.56
C SER A 226 5.97 42.81 56.04
N GLY A 227 7.21 42.38 56.32
CA GLY A 227 7.78 42.43 57.68
C GLY A 227 7.86 43.85 58.24
N LYS A 228 8.43 44.78 57.47
CA LYS A 228 8.49 46.17 57.85
C LYS A 228 7.10 46.77 58.08
N ALA A 229 6.12 46.48 57.24
CA ALA A 229 4.73 46.90 57.42
C ALA A 229 4.14 46.39 58.75
N LEU A 230 4.43 45.12 59.08
CA LEU A 230 3.97 44.49 60.33
C LEU A 230 4.65 45.13 61.54
N ILE A 231 5.98 45.36 61.47
CA ILE A 231 6.75 46.06 62.52
C ILE A 231 6.19 47.45 62.77
N ASN A 232 5.94 48.21 61.71
CA ASN A 232 5.40 49.53 61.77
C ASN A 232 3.98 49.56 62.38
N LEU A 233 3.15 48.55 62.05
CA LEU A 233 1.83 48.41 62.71
C LEU A 233 1.95 48.05 64.17
N TYR A 234 2.85 47.16 64.55
CA TYR A 234 3.07 46.75 65.93
C TYR A 234 3.67 47.82 66.82
N ASN A 235 4.67 48.55 66.30
CA ASN A 235 5.34 49.66 67.03
C ASN A 235 4.60 51.02 66.93
N GLY A 236 3.49 51.05 66.18
CA GLY A 236 2.73 52.26 65.94
C GLY A 236 1.83 52.61 67.10
N ASN A 237 1.66 53.94 67.38
CA ASN A 237 0.79 54.47 68.43
C ASN A 237 -0.65 53.89 68.37
N ILE A 238 -1.12 53.47 67.24
CA ILE A 238 -2.46 52.88 67.05
C ILE A 238 -2.55 51.49 67.76
N TYR A 239 -1.53 50.64 67.56
CA TYR A 239 -1.47 49.33 68.20
C TYR A 239 -1.31 49.48 69.72
N GLU A 240 -0.40 50.29 70.15
CA GLU A 240 -0.14 50.55 71.58
C GLU A 240 -1.39 51.06 72.28
N ASN A 241 -2.04 52.12 71.73
CA ASN A 241 -3.31 52.64 72.26
C ASN A 241 -4.42 51.52 72.25
N PHE A 242 -4.54 50.75 71.22
CA PHE A 242 -5.53 49.67 71.14
C PHE A 242 -5.25 48.57 72.17
N ALA A 243 -4.01 48.16 72.32
CA ALA A 243 -3.55 47.16 73.26
C ALA A 243 -3.84 47.59 74.73
N ASP A 244 -3.52 48.80 75.02
CA ASP A 244 -3.77 49.43 76.34
C ASP A 244 -5.28 49.52 76.64
N GLU A 245 -6.06 50.00 75.72
CA GLU A 245 -7.51 50.15 75.89
C GLU A 245 -8.23 48.78 75.92
N LEU A 246 -7.81 47.84 75.13
CA LEU A 246 -8.31 46.45 75.16
C LEU A 246 -7.98 45.77 76.49
N THR A 247 -6.72 45.85 76.94
CA THR A 247 -6.27 45.26 78.19
C THR A 247 -6.99 45.91 79.40
N HIS A 248 -7.12 47.24 79.38
CA HIS A 248 -7.85 47.95 80.45
C HIS A 248 -9.33 47.48 80.48
N SER A 249 -10.00 47.48 79.38
CA SER A 249 -11.43 47.05 79.28
C SER A 249 -11.67 45.60 79.70
N LEU A 250 -10.77 44.72 79.29
CA LEU A 250 -10.85 43.27 79.67
C LEU A 250 -10.60 43.08 81.15
N ASN A 251 -9.66 43.82 81.75
CA ASN A 251 -9.40 43.85 83.20
C ASN A 251 -10.59 44.38 84.00
N MET A 252 -11.34 45.31 83.46
CA MET A 252 -12.60 45.78 84.11
C MET A 252 -13.71 44.71 83.99
N LEU A 253 -13.85 44.05 82.87
CA LEU A 253 -14.82 42.97 82.63
C LEU A 253 -14.53 41.68 83.45
N SER A 254 -13.25 41.42 83.76
CA SER A 254 -12.85 40.26 84.61
C SER A 254 -13.35 40.37 86.05
N LYS A 255 -13.81 41.54 86.47
CA LYS A 255 -14.43 41.80 87.79
C LYS A 255 -15.96 41.67 87.80
N THR A 256 -16.52 41.25 86.71
CA THR A 256 -17.99 41.14 86.52
C THR A 256 -18.38 39.68 86.20
N SER A 257 -19.67 39.45 85.94
CA SER A 257 -20.20 38.11 85.51
C SER A 257 -19.59 37.61 84.15
N PHE A 258 -18.74 38.41 83.53
CA PHE A 258 -18.05 38.05 82.29
C PHE A 258 -16.56 37.67 82.47
N ALA A 259 -16.16 37.41 83.76
CA ALA A 259 -14.78 37.18 84.15
C ALA A 259 -14.07 36.11 83.27
N ASP A 260 -14.65 34.87 83.19
CA ASP A 260 -14.06 33.75 82.48
C ASP A 260 -13.82 34.06 80.98
N LYS A 261 -14.74 34.83 80.37
CA LYS A 261 -14.59 35.22 78.96
C LYS A 261 -13.55 36.32 78.77
N ALA A 262 -13.46 37.25 79.66
CA ALA A 262 -12.50 38.34 79.61
C ALA A 262 -11.08 37.82 79.85
N GLU A 263 -10.86 36.91 80.79
CA GLU A 263 -9.58 36.25 81.03
C GLU A 263 -9.12 35.43 79.82
N ASN A 264 -10.00 34.66 79.22
CA ASN A 264 -9.68 33.87 78.02
C ASN A 264 -9.29 34.79 76.83
N ILE A 265 -9.97 35.90 76.64
CA ILE A 265 -9.60 36.86 75.58
C ILE A 265 -8.25 37.52 75.88
N LEU A 266 -7.98 37.84 77.13
CA LEU A 266 -6.72 38.42 77.54
C LEU A 266 -5.52 37.48 77.35
N GLU A 267 -5.73 36.18 77.70
CA GLU A 267 -4.72 35.16 77.47
C GLU A 267 -4.39 35.01 75.97
N LYS A 268 -5.42 34.94 75.13
CA LYS A 268 -5.23 34.83 73.67
C LYS A 268 -4.63 36.10 73.03
N TRP A 269 -4.95 37.26 73.60
CA TRP A 269 -4.33 38.48 73.15
C TRP A 269 -2.83 38.50 73.44
N ASN A 270 -2.43 38.07 74.67
CA ASN A 270 -1.00 38.00 75.04
C ASN A 270 -0.28 36.96 74.18
N GLU A 271 -0.88 35.76 73.93
CA GLU A 271 -0.33 34.75 73.04
C GLU A 271 -0.12 35.35 71.61
N LEU A 272 -1.10 36.09 71.08
CA LEU A 272 -1.00 36.72 69.76
C LEU A 272 0.09 37.80 69.74
N SER A 273 0.19 38.63 70.74
CA SER A 273 1.22 39.66 70.87
C SER A 273 2.63 39.08 70.93
N ASP A 274 2.83 37.99 71.66
CA ASP A 274 4.10 37.28 71.73
C ASP A 274 4.47 36.66 70.38
N LEU A 275 3.49 36.08 69.65
CA LEU A 275 3.69 35.51 68.32
C LEU A 275 4.06 36.59 67.29
N ILE A 276 3.42 37.77 67.36
CA ILE A 276 3.75 38.92 66.49
C ILE A 276 5.15 39.42 66.81
N TYR A 277 5.51 39.56 68.06
CA TYR A 277 6.85 39.96 68.49
C TYR A 277 7.92 38.97 68.04
N ASP A 278 7.70 37.65 68.22
CA ASP A 278 8.64 36.62 67.77
C ASP A 278 8.81 36.65 66.24
N LEU A 279 7.71 36.84 65.51
CA LEU A 279 7.76 36.98 64.05
C LEU A 279 8.50 38.24 63.63
N THR A 280 8.20 39.40 64.19
CA THR A 280 8.84 40.69 63.83
C THR A 280 10.31 40.77 64.23
N SER A 281 10.72 40.10 65.31
CA SER A 281 12.11 40.02 65.77
C SER A 281 13.03 39.23 64.85
N LYS A 282 12.48 38.48 63.93
CA LYS A 282 13.24 37.66 62.97
C LYS A 282 13.50 38.34 61.63
N PHE A 283 12.94 39.53 61.39
CA PHE A 283 13.23 40.29 60.18
C PHE A 283 14.52 41.11 60.41
N ASP A 284 15.63 40.62 59.86
CA ASP A 284 16.92 41.32 59.89
C ASP A 284 17.05 42.25 58.69
N GLU A 285 17.57 43.43 58.81
CA GLU A 285 17.59 44.48 57.78
C GLU A 285 18.77 44.38 56.80
N ASP A 286 19.67 43.36 56.95
CA ASP A 286 21.01 43.49 56.40
C ASP A 286 21.37 42.60 55.21
N GLU A 287 20.44 41.95 54.48
CA GLU A 287 20.86 41.06 53.36
C GLU A 287 20.20 41.37 52.00
N TYR A 288 20.31 42.64 51.56
CA TYR A 288 19.93 42.96 50.20
C TYR A 288 20.96 43.86 49.51
N ASP A 289 21.65 43.33 48.51
CA ASP A 289 22.51 44.10 47.63
C ASP A 289 21.70 44.66 46.46
N GLU A 290 21.03 45.80 46.66
CA GLU A 290 20.26 46.50 45.63
C GLU A 290 21.07 46.70 44.35
N GLU A 291 22.39 46.89 44.44
CA GLU A 291 23.29 47.07 43.31
C GLU A 291 23.41 45.78 42.47
N GLN A 292 23.38 44.62 43.11
CA GLN A 292 23.39 43.33 42.38
C GLN A 292 22.06 43.05 41.70
N ILE A 293 20.93 43.38 42.31
CA ILE A 293 19.59 43.27 41.72
C ILE A 293 19.47 44.15 40.49
N GLU A 294 19.93 45.42 40.61
CA GLU A 294 19.90 46.35 39.48
C GLU A 294 20.77 45.84 38.32
N LYS A 295 21.96 45.36 38.58
CA LYS A 295 22.84 44.74 37.59
C LYS A 295 22.21 43.48 36.93
N ALA A 296 21.53 42.67 37.72
CA ALA A 296 20.83 41.49 37.19
C ALA A 296 19.65 41.88 36.27
N ASN A 297 18.88 42.88 36.67
CA ASN A 297 17.79 43.42 35.84
C ASN A 297 18.32 44.07 34.55
N GLU A 298 19.38 44.87 34.63
CA GLU A 298 20.02 45.46 33.45
C GLU A 298 20.50 44.34 32.50
N ARG A 299 21.11 43.29 33.03
CA ARG A 299 21.63 42.18 32.24
C ARG A 299 20.51 41.35 31.58
N ILE A 300 19.42 41.06 32.28
CA ILE A 300 18.24 40.42 31.69
C ILE A 300 17.62 41.29 30.59
N TYR A 301 17.57 42.60 30.82
CA TYR A 301 17.07 43.54 29.81
C TYR A 301 17.95 43.54 28.56
N GLU A 302 19.27 43.51 28.70
CA GLU A 302 20.22 43.37 27.59
C GLU A 302 19.97 42.06 26.83
N LEU A 303 19.72 40.96 27.54
CA LEU A 303 19.50 39.63 26.95
C LEU A 303 18.08 39.45 26.36
N ASN A 304 17.16 40.35 26.62
CA ASN A 304 15.76 40.28 26.20
C ASN A 304 15.55 40.02 24.68
N PRO A 305 16.34 40.61 23.75
CA PRO A 305 16.23 40.29 22.33
C PRO A 305 16.50 38.81 22.04
N LEU A 306 17.46 38.20 22.74
CA LEU A 306 17.77 36.76 22.60
C LEU A 306 16.67 35.91 23.24
N ILE A 307 16.21 36.31 24.44
CA ILE A 307 15.13 35.63 25.16
C ILE A 307 13.85 35.58 24.31
N LYS A 308 13.46 36.70 23.72
CA LYS A 308 12.28 36.79 22.84
C LYS A 308 12.40 35.92 21.59
N LYS A 309 13.61 35.74 21.06
CA LYS A 309 13.88 35.02 19.81
C LYS A 309 14.07 33.55 20.02
N TYR A 310 14.71 33.11 21.10
CA TYR A 310 15.13 31.73 21.36
C TYR A 310 14.49 31.12 22.61
N GLY A 311 13.83 31.91 23.48
CA GLY A 311 13.19 31.47 24.72
C GLY A 311 14.07 31.67 25.95
N HIS A 312 13.52 31.32 27.13
CA HIS A 312 14.09 31.52 28.45
C HIS A 312 15.11 30.45 28.87
N VAL A 313 15.64 29.66 27.91
CA VAL A 313 16.61 28.59 28.19
C VAL A 313 17.90 28.91 27.46
N THR A 314 18.96 29.15 28.21
CA THR A 314 20.29 29.48 27.68
C THR A 314 20.80 28.45 26.69
N GLN A 315 20.55 27.13 26.96
CA GLN A 315 20.96 26.02 26.09
C GLN A 315 20.39 26.15 24.68
N LYS A 316 19.16 26.66 24.53
CA LYS A 316 18.55 26.85 23.18
C LYS A 316 19.29 27.89 22.35
N ILE A 317 19.85 28.91 23.00
CA ILE A 317 20.66 29.94 22.33
C ILE A 317 21.98 29.32 21.85
N PHE A 318 22.63 28.48 22.70
CA PHE A 318 23.83 27.76 22.31
C PHE A 318 23.57 26.73 21.20
N ASP A 319 22.45 26.03 21.27
CA ASP A 319 22.06 25.09 20.21
C ASP A 319 21.83 25.83 18.88
N ALA A 320 21.17 27.00 18.94
CA ALA A 320 21.00 27.86 17.77
C ALA A 320 22.33 28.43 17.26
N LYS A 321 23.23 28.86 18.16
CA LYS A 321 24.58 29.29 17.80
C LYS A 321 25.34 28.22 17.08
N LYS A 322 25.38 27.00 17.65
CA LYS A 322 26.06 25.86 17.07
C LYS A 322 25.50 25.50 15.68
N LEU A 323 24.17 25.52 15.53
CA LEU A 323 23.53 25.27 14.23
C LEU A 323 23.95 26.30 13.17
N LEU A 324 24.12 27.60 13.57
CA LEU A 324 24.59 28.65 12.67
C LEU A 324 26.08 28.48 12.33
N GLU A 325 26.92 28.13 13.30
CA GLU A 325 28.34 27.83 13.09
C GLU A 325 28.54 26.63 12.16
N ASP A 326 27.78 25.54 12.37
CA ASP A 326 27.81 24.35 11.52
C ASP A 326 27.44 24.70 10.07
N LYS A 327 26.41 25.55 9.88
CA LYS A 327 26.00 26.01 8.55
C LYS A 327 27.05 26.90 7.87
N ILE A 328 27.73 27.75 8.61
CA ILE A 328 28.83 28.57 8.06
C ILE A 328 30.01 27.66 7.70
N GLY A 329 30.36 26.71 8.59
CA GLY A 329 31.41 25.73 8.31
C GLY A 329 31.11 24.86 7.08
N GLU A 330 29.85 24.45 6.88
CA GLU A 330 29.41 23.78 5.66
C GLU A 330 29.56 24.66 4.42
N ALA A 331 29.25 25.95 4.53
CA ALA A 331 29.36 26.90 3.41
C ALA A 331 30.80 27.22 3.04
N ASP A 332 31.68 27.40 4.02
CA ASP A 332 33.09 27.67 3.81
C ASP A 332 33.83 26.46 3.20
N ASN A 333 33.31 25.22 3.42
CA ASN A 333 33.80 23.98 2.81
C ASN A 333 32.91 23.45 1.66
N PHE A 334 32.03 24.28 1.11
CA PHE A 334 31.00 23.87 0.15
C PHE A 334 31.58 23.12 -1.06
N ASP A 335 32.62 23.66 -1.69
CA ASP A 335 33.25 23.06 -2.88
C ASP A 335 33.89 21.68 -2.56
N ALA A 336 34.53 21.57 -1.41
CA ALA A 336 35.11 20.31 -0.97
C ALA A 336 34.03 19.27 -0.62
N SER A 337 33.00 19.69 0.08
CA SER A 337 31.86 18.84 0.45
C SER A 337 31.03 18.41 -0.77
N LEU A 338 30.83 19.33 -1.72
CA LEU A 338 30.14 19.02 -2.99
C LEU A 338 30.91 17.96 -3.78
N LYS A 339 32.24 18.15 -3.90
CA LYS A 339 33.11 17.19 -4.59
C LYS A 339 33.08 15.81 -3.94
N GLU A 340 33.11 15.74 -2.62
CA GLU A 340 32.99 14.47 -1.89
C GLU A 340 31.66 13.76 -2.17
N LYS A 341 30.54 14.52 -2.16
CA LYS A 341 29.22 13.97 -2.49
C LYS A 341 29.15 13.52 -3.96
N GLU A 342 29.74 14.27 -4.88
CA GLU A 342 29.84 13.89 -6.29
C GLU A 342 30.66 12.61 -6.51
N GLU A 343 31.76 12.46 -5.80
CA GLU A 343 32.55 11.23 -5.83
C GLU A 343 31.76 10.03 -5.28
N LYS A 344 31.00 10.22 -4.19
CA LYS A 344 30.10 9.17 -3.64
C LYS A 344 29.03 8.76 -4.65
N VAL A 345 28.36 9.74 -5.29
CA VAL A 345 27.36 9.47 -6.33
C VAL A 345 28.00 8.73 -7.52
N SER A 346 29.18 9.17 -7.98
CA SER A 346 29.90 8.51 -9.08
C SER A 346 30.26 7.06 -8.74
N LYS A 347 30.84 6.80 -7.56
CA LYS A 347 31.19 5.44 -7.12
C LYS A 347 29.96 4.55 -7.03
N ALA A 348 28.89 5.04 -6.37
CA ALA A 348 27.65 4.28 -6.23
C ALA A 348 27.02 3.98 -7.61
N LYS A 349 27.09 4.93 -8.56
CA LYS A 349 26.66 4.73 -9.94
C LYS A 349 27.46 3.67 -10.66
N ASP A 350 28.79 3.70 -10.56
CA ASP A 350 29.69 2.74 -11.22
C ASP A 350 29.46 1.31 -10.69
N GLU A 351 29.24 1.15 -9.38
CA GLU A 351 28.89 -0.13 -8.80
C GLU A 351 27.53 -0.63 -9.29
N LEU A 352 26.53 0.25 -9.34
CA LEU A 352 25.20 -0.07 -9.83
C LEU A 352 25.22 -0.43 -11.32
N VAL A 353 26.01 0.27 -12.14
CA VAL A 353 26.16 -0.04 -13.58
C VAL A 353 26.73 -1.44 -13.79
N LYS A 354 27.76 -1.83 -13.04
CA LYS A 354 28.31 -3.20 -13.09
C LYS A 354 27.27 -4.25 -12.70
N CYS A 355 26.51 -4.00 -11.65
CA CYS A 355 25.46 -4.92 -11.19
C CYS A 355 24.34 -5.04 -12.23
N VAL A 356 23.87 -3.93 -12.82
CA VAL A 356 22.79 -3.95 -13.82
C VAL A 356 23.21 -4.59 -15.13
N GLU A 357 24.48 -4.45 -15.54
CA GLU A 357 25.00 -5.15 -16.71
C GLU A 357 25.05 -6.67 -16.50
N LYS A 358 25.41 -7.11 -15.29
CA LYS A 358 25.36 -8.52 -14.88
C LYS A 358 23.92 -9.06 -14.92
N LEU A 359 22.96 -8.31 -14.35
CA LEU A 359 21.54 -8.66 -14.39
C LEU A 359 21.01 -8.74 -15.82
N SER A 360 21.31 -7.73 -16.66
CA SER A 360 20.92 -7.69 -18.07
C SER A 360 21.47 -8.89 -18.85
N LYS A 361 22.72 -9.27 -18.60
CA LYS A 361 23.33 -10.46 -19.20
C LYS A 361 22.60 -11.74 -18.78
N MET A 362 22.31 -11.91 -17.49
CA MET A 362 21.57 -13.10 -17.00
C MET A 362 20.17 -13.20 -17.63
N ARG A 363 19.47 -12.07 -17.80
CA ARG A 363 18.20 -12.00 -18.52
C ARG A 363 18.32 -12.45 -19.98
N GLN A 364 19.37 -12.01 -20.68
CA GLN A 364 19.63 -12.40 -22.06
C GLN A 364 20.04 -13.87 -22.19
N ASP A 365 20.80 -14.40 -21.25
CA ASP A 365 21.18 -15.82 -21.22
C ASP A 365 19.94 -16.72 -21.03
N CYS A 366 18.94 -16.30 -20.26
CA CYS A 366 17.66 -17.00 -20.10
C CYS A 366 16.80 -16.99 -21.39
N LYS A 367 16.99 -16.04 -22.29
CA LYS A 367 16.19 -15.89 -23.52
C LYS A 367 16.06 -17.19 -24.29
N LYS A 368 17.18 -17.90 -24.54
CA LYS A 368 17.19 -19.11 -25.36
C LYS A 368 16.25 -20.17 -24.81
N ASN A 369 16.32 -20.44 -23.51
CA ASN A 369 15.51 -21.46 -22.85
C ASN A 369 14.02 -21.10 -22.88
N ILE A 370 13.69 -19.81 -22.65
CA ILE A 370 12.32 -19.31 -22.71
C ILE A 370 11.76 -19.47 -24.13
N VAL A 371 12.51 -19.03 -25.13
CA VAL A 371 12.11 -19.07 -26.56
C VAL A 371 11.91 -20.53 -27.01
N GLU A 372 12.82 -21.44 -26.67
CA GLU A 372 12.68 -22.86 -27.00
C GLU A 372 11.45 -23.47 -26.33
N SER A 373 11.21 -23.19 -25.04
CA SER A 373 10.04 -23.70 -24.31
C SER A 373 8.74 -23.26 -24.97
N VAL A 374 8.60 -21.95 -25.27
CA VAL A 374 7.39 -21.40 -25.89
C VAL A 374 7.21 -21.93 -27.31
N ASN A 375 8.25 -22.00 -28.12
CA ASN A 375 8.16 -22.49 -29.51
C ASN A 375 7.78 -23.97 -29.57
N ASN A 376 8.22 -24.81 -28.63
CA ASN A 376 7.78 -26.21 -28.53
C ASN A 376 6.28 -26.30 -28.24
N GLU A 377 5.77 -25.44 -27.35
CA GLU A 377 4.33 -25.38 -27.05
C GLU A 377 3.53 -24.88 -28.26
N LEU A 378 4.01 -23.84 -28.96
CA LEU A 378 3.38 -23.35 -30.19
C LEU A 378 3.28 -24.41 -31.25
N SER A 379 4.36 -25.15 -31.48
CA SER A 379 4.39 -26.29 -32.44
C SER A 379 3.37 -27.35 -32.08
N SER A 380 3.23 -27.72 -30.80
CA SER A 380 2.26 -28.71 -30.34
C SER A 380 0.81 -28.29 -30.62
N LEU A 381 0.54 -27.00 -30.62
CA LEU A 381 -0.79 -26.41 -30.87
C LEU A 381 -1.01 -26.01 -32.35
N GLY A 382 -0.16 -26.50 -33.26
CA GLY A 382 -0.29 -26.28 -34.70
C GLY A 382 0.05 -24.85 -35.16
N LEU A 383 0.86 -24.14 -34.38
CA LEU A 383 1.44 -22.85 -34.75
C LEU A 383 2.91 -23.01 -35.20
N LEU A 384 3.54 -21.93 -35.67
CA LEU A 384 4.92 -22.02 -36.13
C LEU A 384 5.88 -22.37 -34.99
N ASN A 385 6.82 -23.27 -35.26
CA ASN A 385 7.86 -23.72 -34.33
C ASN A 385 8.98 -22.67 -34.08
N ASP A 386 8.97 -21.56 -34.83
CA ASP A 386 9.85 -20.40 -34.70
C ASP A 386 9.01 -19.12 -34.56
N GLY A 387 7.81 -19.28 -34.03
CA GLY A 387 6.78 -18.24 -33.96
C GLY A 387 6.94 -17.23 -32.84
N PHE A 388 7.80 -17.48 -31.86
CA PHE A 388 8.01 -16.61 -30.69
C PHE A 388 9.47 -16.21 -30.56
N ASP A 389 9.71 -14.94 -30.19
CA ASP A 389 11.02 -14.44 -29.78
C ASP A 389 10.89 -13.37 -28.70
N ILE A 390 12.00 -13.03 -28.06
CA ILE A 390 12.11 -11.98 -27.02
C ILE A 390 13.05 -10.88 -27.53
N GLN A 391 12.57 -9.66 -27.56
CA GLN A 391 13.38 -8.47 -27.87
C GLN A 391 13.75 -7.76 -26.58
N PHE A 392 15.02 -7.43 -26.44
CA PHE A 392 15.58 -6.61 -25.38
C PHE A 392 15.93 -5.24 -25.91
N ASN A 393 15.33 -4.20 -25.35
CA ASN A 393 15.68 -2.81 -25.57
C ASN A 393 16.21 -2.22 -24.26
N LYS A 394 16.96 -1.13 -24.35
CA LYS A 394 17.47 -0.45 -23.16
C LYS A 394 16.63 0.79 -22.84
N LYS A 395 16.46 1.06 -21.56
CA LYS A 395 15.85 2.27 -21.00
C LYS A 395 16.84 2.93 -20.03
N GLU A 396 16.47 4.09 -19.53
CA GLU A 396 17.20 4.71 -18.43
C GLU A 396 17.15 3.83 -17.18
N LEU A 397 18.18 3.97 -16.35
CA LEU A 397 18.35 3.22 -15.12
C LEU A 397 17.17 3.46 -14.17
N SER A 398 16.50 2.40 -13.77
CA SER A 398 15.30 2.43 -12.94
C SER A 398 15.33 1.31 -11.89
N ASN A 399 14.34 1.26 -11.01
CA ASN A 399 14.26 0.26 -9.94
C ASN A 399 14.20 -1.22 -10.42
N ASP A 400 13.87 -1.46 -11.67
CA ASP A 400 13.80 -2.78 -12.30
C ASP A 400 14.94 -3.02 -13.34
N GLY A 401 15.94 -2.16 -13.37
CA GLY A 401 17.10 -2.26 -14.26
C GLY A 401 17.04 -1.34 -15.48
N ILE A 402 17.74 -1.76 -16.53
CA ILE A 402 17.87 -1.01 -17.81
C ILE A 402 17.17 -1.72 -18.97
N ASP A 403 16.59 -2.90 -18.74
CA ASP A 403 16.01 -3.68 -19.82
C ASP A 403 14.52 -3.41 -19.98
N VAL A 404 14.10 -3.23 -21.24
CA VAL A 404 12.70 -3.32 -21.66
C VAL A 404 12.56 -4.61 -22.45
N VAL A 405 11.76 -5.52 -21.92
CA VAL A 405 11.52 -6.82 -22.52
C VAL A 405 10.21 -6.77 -23.30
N LYS A 406 10.27 -7.21 -24.57
CA LYS A 406 9.10 -7.33 -25.43
C LYS A 406 9.01 -8.74 -26.00
N PHE A 407 7.91 -9.41 -25.72
CA PHE A 407 7.56 -10.68 -26.35
C PHE A 407 6.96 -10.38 -27.72
N VAL A 408 7.56 -10.98 -28.73
CA VAL A 408 7.14 -10.80 -30.13
C VAL A 408 6.80 -12.14 -30.76
N VAL A 409 5.81 -12.12 -31.63
CA VAL A 409 5.32 -13.33 -32.29
C VAL A 409 5.20 -13.16 -33.79
N ARG A 410 5.35 -14.28 -34.48
CA ARG A 410 5.14 -14.43 -35.91
C ARG A 410 4.28 -15.67 -36.13
N LEU A 411 3.04 -15.50 -36.56
CA LEU A 411 2.09 -16.60 -36.74
C LEU A 411 2.11 -17.19 -38.14
N ASN A 412 2.59 -16.44 -39.12
CA ASN A 412 2.67 -16.86 -40.52
C ASN A 412 4.09 -16.78 -41.05
N LYS A 413 4.53 -17.77 -41.82
CA LYS A 413 5.84 -17.81 -42.47
C LYS A 413 6.01 -16.58 -43.39
N GLY A 414 7.17 -15.92 -43.30
CA GLY A 414 7.50 -14.76 -44.11
C GLY A 414 6.98 -13.41 -43.63
N LYS A 415 6.20 -13.36 -42.53
CA LYS A 415 5.84 -12.10 -41.86
C LYS A 415 6.89 -11.68 -40.82
N ALA A 416 6.95 -10.39 -40.56
CA ALA A 416 7.77 -9.85 -39.48
C ALA A 416 7.22 -10.26 -38.11
N PHE A 417 8.07 -10.19 -37.08
CA PHE A 417 7.64 -10.31 -35.70
C PHE A 417 6.87 -9.07 -35.28
N GLU A 418 5.73 -9.27 -34.64
CA GLU A 418 4.84 -8.22 -34.11
C GLU A 418 4.66 -8.42 -32.60
N SER A 419 4.23 -7.37 -31.89
CA SER A 419 3.95 -7.50 -30.45
C SER A 419 2.75 -8.42 -30.22
N LEU A 420 2.71 -9.09 -29.07
CA LEU A 420 1.60 -9.99 -28.67
C LEU A 420 0.22 -9.33 -28.78
N SER A 421 0.14 -8.01 -28.57
CA SER A 421 -1.11 -7.25 -28.59
C SER A 421 -1.72 -7.10 -29.99
N VAL A 422 -0.89 -7.14 -31.04
CA VAL A 422 -1.29 -6.86 -32.43
C VAL A 422 -1.49 -8.15 -33.23
N ALA A 423 -0.73 -9.16 -32.91
CA ALA A 423 -0.52 -10.34 -33.70
C ALA A 423 -1.52 -11.44 -33.44
N ALA A 424 -2.79 -11.39 -33.87
CA ALA A 424 -3.54 -12.62 -34.09
C ALA A 424 -5.04 -12.47 -34.41
N SER A 425 -5.59 -13.30 -35.26
CA SER A 425 -7.02 -13.62 -35.34
C SER A 425 -7.48 -14.44 -34.12
N GLY A 426 -8.78 -14.40 -33.75
CA GLY A 426 -9.32 -14.97 -32.51
C GLY A 426 -8.77 -16.34 -32.08
N GLY A 427 -8.86 -17.37 -32.92
CA GLY A 427 -8.40 -18.71 -32.57
C GLY A 427 -6.87 -18.89 -32.50
N GLU A 428 -6.09 -18.15 -33.31
CA GLU A 428 -4.61 -18.13 -33.22
C GLU A 428 -4.15 -17.47 -31.93
N LYS A 429 -4.82 -16.40 -31.54
CA LYS A 429 -4.55 -15.69 -30.26
C LYS A 429 -4.80 -16.60 -29.07
N SER A 430 -5.93 -17.31 -29.04
CA SER A 430 -6.26 -18.23 -27.94
C SER A 430 -5.22 -19.37 -27.82
N ARG A 431 -4.79 -19.97 -28.95
CA ARG A 431 -3.73 -20.99 -28.95
C ARG A 431 -2.38 -20.46 -28.51
N LEU A 432 -2.01 -19.26 -28.99
CA LEU A 432 -0.81 -18.57 -28.55
C LEU A 432 -0.81 -18.37 -27.04
N MET A 433 -1.94 -17.92 -26.47
CA MET A 433 -2.05 -17.71 -25.03
C MET A 433 -1.96 -19.01 -24.25
N ILE A 434 -2.58 -20.09 -24.73
CA ILE A 434 -2.43 -21.43 -24.13
C ILE A 434 -0.96 -21.86 -24.13
N ALA A 435 -0.23 -21.66 -25.24
CA ALA A 435 1.20 -21.98 -25.33
C ALA A 435 2.03 -21.19 -24.32
N LEU A 436 1.81 -19.88 -24.24
CA LEU A 436 2.50 -19.01 -23.30
C LEU A 436 2.21 -19.40 -21.84
N ILE A 437 0.94 -19.60 -21.51
CA ILE A 437 0.53 -20.02 -20.17
C ILE A 437 1.12 -21.39 -19.82
N ALA A 438 1.06 -22.36 -20.73
CA ALA A 438 1.64 -23.69 -20.51
C ALA A 438 3.15 -23.63 -20.26
N SER A 439 3.86 -22.78 -21.02
CA SER A 439 5.30 -22.58 -20.85
C SER A 439 5.65 -21.91 -19.52
N PHE A 440 4.82 -20.95 -19.08
CA PHE A 440 5.12 -20.15 -17.90
C PHE A 440 4.47 -20.67 -16.60
N ASN A 441 3.52 -21.60 -16.69
CA ASN A 441 2.76 -22.10 -15.54
C ASN A 441 3.61 -22.77 -14.45
N LYS A 442 4.82 -23.22 -14.78
CA LYS A 442 5.77 -23.74 -13.79
C LYS A 442 6.43 -22.65 -12.97
N ILE A 443 6.56 -21.46 -13.54
CA ILE A 443 7.31 -20.32 -13.03
C ILE A 443 6.39 -19.27 -12.42
N LYS A 444 5.25 -19.01 -13.07
CA LYS A 444 4.20 -18.13 -12.58
C LYS A 444 2.95 -18.94 -12.31
N LYS A 445 2.58 -19.10 -11.04
CA LYS A 445 1.29 -19.69 -10.67
C LYS A 445 0.20 -18.69 -11.02
N PHE A 446 -0.72 -19.09 -11.87
CA PHE A 446 -1.98 -18.37 -12.09
C PHE A 446 -3.02 -19.00 -11.17
N ASP A 447 -3.65 -18.21 -10.30
CA ASP A 447 -4.66 -18.79 -9.40
C ASP A 447 -5.88 -19.28 -10.17
N THR A 448 -6.44 -18.42 -11.03
CA THR A 448 -7.61 -18.75 -11.86
C THR A 448 -7.43 -18.28 -13.29
N LEU A 449 -7.64 -19.19 -14.24
CA LEU A 449 -7.55 -18.92 -15.68
C LEU A 449 -8.91 -19.15 -16.35
N ILE A 450 -9.37 -18.18 -17.11
CA ILE A 450 -10.63 -18.23 -17.83
C ILE A 450 -10.35 -18.16 -19.33
N PHE A 451 -10.65 -19.25 -20.04
CA PHE A 451 -10.46 -19.36 -21.48
C PHE A 451 -11.80 -19.23 -22.21
N ASP A 452 -11.94 -18.20 -23.02
CA ASP A 452 -13.08 -18.02 -23.91
C ASP A 452 -12.69 -18.36 -25.35
N GLU A 453 -13.60 -19.02 -26.07
CA GLU A 453 -13.45 -19.34 -27.49
C GLU A 453 -12.12 -20.06 -27.84
N VAL A 454 -11.65 -20.96 -26.97
CA VAL A 454 -10.38 -21.71 -27.18
C VAL A 454 -10.43 -22.61 -28.43
N ASP A 455 -11.60 -22.85 -28.94
CA ASP A 455 -11.95 -23.75 -30.02
C ASP A 455 -12.22 -23.04 -31.35
N THR A 456 -12.15 -21.72 -31.43
CA THR A 456 -12.36 -20.96 -32.66
C THR A 456 -11.25 -21.25 -33.68
N GLY A 457 -11.63 -21.76 -34.85
CA GLY A 457 -10.72 -22.07 -35.96
C GLY A 457 -9.82 -23.27 -35.76
N ILE A 458 -10.18 -24.20 -34.86
CA ILE A 458 -9.49 -25.49 -34.67
C ILE A 458 -10.42 -26.65 -34.89
N SER A 459 -9.86 -27.78 -35.36
CA SER A 459 -10.59 -29.02 -35.55
C SER A 459 -9.66 -30.24 -35.42
N GLY A 460 -10.23 -31.42 -35.30
CA GLY A 460 -9.52 -32.69 -35.32
C GLY A 460 -8.44 -32.83 -34.24
N ASN A 461 -7.22 -33.17 -34.63
CA ASN A 461 -6.12 -33.47 -33.72
C ASN A 461 -5.67 -32.24 -32.87
N ILE A 462 -5.76 -31.04 -33.41
CA ILE A 462 -5.37 -29.83 -32.67
C ILE A 462 -6.30 -29.63 -31.47
N ALA A 463 -7.58 -29.84 -31.63
CA ALA A 463 -8.55 -29.73 -30.54
C ALA A 463 -8.31 -30.75 -29.40
N LEU A 464 -7.80 -31.93 -29.74
CA LEU A 464 -7.37 -32.95 -28.75
C LEU A 464 -6.17 -32.43 -27.94
N VAL A 465 -5.18 -31.84 -28.62
CA VAL A 465 -3.98 -31.28 -27.97
C VAL A 465 -4.32 -30.12 -27.09
N VAL A 466 -5.20 -29.21 -27.56
CA VAL A 466 -5.69 -28.07 -26.76
C VAL A 466 -6.35 -28.56 -25.46
N GLY A 467 -7.25 -29.56 -25.53
CA GLY A 467 -7.88 -30.12 -24.34
C GLY A 467 -6.86 -30.69 -23.34
N LYS A 468 -5.87 -31.46 -23.84
CA LYS A 468 -4.78 -31.98 -22.99
C LYS A 468 -3.96 -30.88 -22.35
N LYS A 469 -3.59 -29.83 -23.10
CA LYS A 469 -2.82 -28.71 -22.57
C LYS A 469 -3.57 -27.92 -21.50
N ILE A 470 -4.85 -27.67 -21.70
CA ILE A 470 -5.69 -27.03 -20.68
C ILE A 470 -5.74 -27.88 -19.41
N ARG A 471 -5.86 -29.21 -19.56
CA ARG A 471 -5.84 -30.14 -18.43
C ARG A 471 -4.47 -30.15 -17.71
N GLU A 472 -3.36 -30.05 -18.43
CA GLU A 472 -2.03 -29.91 -17.83
C GLU A 472 -1.90 -28.63 -17.02
N ILE A 473 -2.37 -27.50 -17.56
CA ILE A 473 -2.42 -26.21 -16.87
C ILE A 473 -3.27 -26.32 -15.60
N ALA A 474 -4.40 -26.99 -15.69
CA ALA A 474 -5.35 -27.15 -14.59
C ALA A 474 -4.84 -28.00 -13.40
N LYS A 475 -3.68 -28.66 -13.51
CA LYS A 475 -3.04 -29.33 -12.36
C LYS A 475 -2.53 -28.32 -11.32
N ASN A 476 -2.13 -27.13 -11.76
CA ASN A 476 -1.53 -26.10 -10.92
C ASN A 476 -2.39 -24.83 -10.76
N SER A 477 -3.45 -24.71 -11.57
CA SER A 477 -4.34 -23.55 -11.61
C SER A 477 -5.79 -23.99 -11.64
N SER A 478 -6.74 -23.16 -11.18
CA SER A 478 -8.15 -23.36 -11.48
C SER A 478 -8.43 -22.87 -12.91
N VAL A 479 -8.99 -23.72 -13.75
CA VAL A 479 -9.29 -23.36 -15.14
C VAL A 479 -10.79 -23.42 -15.39
N ILE A 480 -11.33 -22.37 -15.98
CA ILE A 480 -12.68 -22.33 -16.54
C ILE A 480 -12.54 -22.16 -18.05
N ALA A 481 -12.96 -23.11 -18.85
CA ALA A 481 -12.97 -22.99 -20.31
C ALA A 481 -14.39 -23.03 -20.86
N ILE A 482 -14.65 -22.16 -21.83
CA ILE A 482 -15.87 -22.16 -22.61
C ILE A 482 -15.58 -22.79 -23.96
N SER A 483 -16.27 -23.88 -24.29
CA SER A 483 -16.02 -24.59 -25.53
C SER A 483 -17.29 -25.25 -26.09
N HIS A 484 -17.32 -25.40 -27.40
CA HIS A 484 -18.30 -26.19 -28.10
C HIS A 484 -17.68 -27.45 -28.74
N LEU A 485 -16.37 -27.67 -28.54
CA LEU A 485 -15.69 -28.84 -29.08
C LEU A 485 -15.73 -30.04 -28.12
N PRO A 486 -16.26 -31.22 -28.60
CA PRO A 486 -16.30 -32.43 -27.77
C PRO A 486 -14.96 -32.83 -27.17
N SER A 487 -13.85 -32.59 -27.89
CA SER A 487 -12.49 -32.90 -27.45
C SER A 487 -12.04 -32.09 -26.24
N VAL A 488 -12.42 -30.83 -26.16
CA VAL A 488 -12.12 -29.96 -25.01
C VAL A 488 -13.00 -30.34 -23.83
N VAL A 489 -14.30 -30.57 -24.07
CA VAL A 489 -15.24 -31.02 -23.04
C VAL A 489 -14.81 -32.34 -22.44
N ALA A 490 -14.37 -33.30 -23.28
CA ALA A 490 -13.91 -34.61 -22.81
C ALA A 490 -12.67 -34.55 -21.91
N ALA A 491 -11.83 -33.52 -22.05
CA ALA A 491 -10.61 -33.34 -21.26
C ALA A 491 -10.86 -32.75 -19.85
N ALA A 492 -12.03 -32.14 -19.63
CA ALA A 492 -12.34 -31.49 -18.37
C ALA A 492 -12.60 -32.47 -17.23
N SER A 493 -12.46 -31.96 -16.00
CA SER A 493 -12.76 -32.70 -14.76
C SER A 493 -14.18 -32.42 -14.25
N ASN A 494 -14.66 -31.16 -14.43
CA ASN A 494 -15.97 -30.71 -13.96
C ASN A 494 -16.77 -30.12 -15.12
N PHE A 495 -18.07 -30.35 -15.16
CA PHE A 495 -18.91 -30.13 -16.34
C PHE A 495 -20.11 -29.26 -16.00
N TYR A 496 -20.27 -28.17 -16.74
CA TYR A 496 -21.35 -27.22 -16.56
C TYR A 496 -22.11 -27.05 -17.87
N LEU A 497 -23.36 -27.55 -17.90
CA LEU A 497 -24.24 -27.44 -19.06
C LEU A 497 -24.96 -26.11 -19.03
N VAL A 498 -24.81 -25.32 -20.10
CA VAL A 498 -25.49 -24.06 -20.33
C VAL A 498 -26.66 -24.28 -21.27
N TYR A 499 -27.88 -23.93 -20.82
CA TYR A 499 -29.09 -24.13 -21.59
C TYR A 499 -30.06 -22.93 -21.42
N LYS A 500 -31.01 -22.79 -22.30
CA LYS A 500 -32.02 -21.74 -22.28
C LYS A 500 -33.41 -22.32 -22.01
N ASN A 501 -34.18 -21.56 -21.24
CA ASN A 501 -35.60 -21.81 -21.08
C ASN A 501 -36.38 -20.53 -21.43
N GLU A 502 -37.53 -20.68 -22.06
CA GLU A 502 -38.48 -19.59 -22.23
C GLU A 502 -39.47 -19.59 -21.07
N ILE A 503 -39.44 -18.54 -20.27
CA ILE A 503 -40.38 -18.34 -19.16
C ILE A 503 -41.08 -17.02 -19.35
N ASN A 504 -42.43 -17.05 -19.45
CA ASN A 504 -43.29 -15.87 -19.66
C ASN A 504 -42.86 -15.01 -20.87
N GLY A 505 -42.44 -15.63 -21.98
CA GLY A 505 -42.04 -14.95 -23.22
C GLY A 505 -40.66 -14.27 -23.11
N ARG A 506 -39.88 -14.58 -22.09
CA ARG A 506 -38.47 -14.15 -21.94
C ARG A 506 -37.55 -15.36 -21.97
N THR A 507 -36.47 -15.23 -22.69
CA THR A 507 -35.40 -16.24 -22.70
C THR A 507 -34.51 -16.02 -21.48
N ILE A 508 -34.38 -17.05 -20.64
CA ILE A 508 -33.51 -17.05 -19.46
C ILE A 508 -32.44 -18.13 -19.63
N SER A 509 -31.20 -17.76 -19.38
CA SER A 509 -30.06 -18.69 -19.40
C SER A 509 -29.86 -19.32 -18.03
N HIS A 510 -29.68 -20.64 -18.02
CA HIS A 510 -29.40 -21.44 -16.84
C HIS A 510 -28.09 -22.20 -17.02
N ILE A 511 -27.43 -22.45 -15.91
CA ILE A 511 -26.22 -23.29 -15.87
C ILE A 511 -26.41 -24.33 -14.78
N LYS A 512 -26.08 -25.56 -15.11
CA LYS A 512 -26.21 -26.71 -14.22
C LYS A 512 -24.91 -27.50 -14.24
N GLU A 513 -24.38 -27.82 -13.07
CA GLU A 513 -23.35 -28.84 -12.94
C GLU A 513 -23.96 -30.23 -13.29
N ILE A 514 -23.25 -30.99 -14.07
CA ILE A 514 -23.69 -32.33 -14.51
C ILE A 514 -22.65 -33.39 -14.19
N GLY A 515 -23.14 -34.59 -13.91
CA GLY A 515 -22.29 -35.76 -13.65
C GLY A 515 -21.79 -36.46 -14.90
N GLU A 516 -20.97 -37.48 -14.71
CA GLU A 516 -20.36 -38.28 -15.80
C GLU A 516 -21.37 -38.92 -16.77
N GLU A 517 -22.52 -39.38 -16.28
CA GLU A 517 -23.55 -39.96 -17.14
C GLU A 517 -24.20 -38.94 -18.07
N GLU A 518 -24.57 -37.77 -17.53
CA GLU A 518 -25.12 -36.66 -18.31
C GLU A 518 -24.07 -36.11 -19.28
N LYS A 519 -22.78 -36.04 -18.89
CA LYS A 519 -21.67 -35.68 -19.77
C LYS A 519 -21.57 -36.60 -20.98
N ILE A 520 -21.59 -37.93 -20.76
CA ILE A 520 -21.53 -38.90 -21.85
C ILE A 520 -22.70 -38.71 -22.79
N LYS A 521 -23.91 -38.47 -22.27
CA LYS A 521 -25.11 -38.21 -23.06
C LYS A 521 -24.98 -36.93 -23.90
N GLU A 522 -24.53 -35.82 -23.32
CA GLU A 522 -24.36 -34.57 -24.05
C GLU A 522 -23.22 -34.65 -25.09
N LEU A 523 -22.08 -35.27 -24.73
CA LEU A 523 -21.00 -35.56 -25.69
C LEU A 523 -21.48 -36.45 -26.84
N SER A 524 -22.35 -37.43 -26.55
CA SER A 524 -22.93 -38.29 -27.59
C SER A 524 -23.77 -37.50 -28.58
N LYS A 525 -24.58 -36.56 -28.12
CA LYS A 525 -25.33 -35.63 -28.97
C LYS A 525 -24.41 -34.72 -29.80
N MET A 526 -23.34 -34.21 -29.19
CA MET A 526 -22.37 -33.36 -29.91
C MET A 526 -21.61 -34.12 -31.02
N LEU A 527 -21.40 -35.42 -30.89
CA LEU A 527 -20.64 -36.27 -31.83
C LEU A 527 -21.51 -36.96 -32.84
N GLY A 528 -22.68 -37.46 -32.45
CA GLY A 528 -23.56 -38.27 -33.29
C GLY A 528 -24.82 -37.54 -33.79
N GLY A 529 -25.10 -36.37 -33.27
CA GLY A 529 -26.40 -35.71 -33.46
C GLY A 529 -27.52 -36.37 -32.66
N GLU A 530 -28.74 -35.86 -32.77
CA GLU A 530 -29.91 -36.41 -32.07
C GLU A 530 -30.36 -37.77 -32.61
N ASP A 531 -30.03 -38.08 -33.88
CA ASP A 531 -30.48 -39.27 -34.58
C ASP A 531 -29.60 -40.52 -34.36
N ASN A 532 -28.31 -40.35 -33.95
CA ASN A 532 -27.32 -41.43 -33.82
C ASN A 532 -26.69 -41.49 -32.42
N ILE A 533 -27.48 -41.51 -31.39
CA ILE A 533 -27.03 -41.41 -29.97
C ILE A 533 -26.09 -42.60 -29.59
N GLU A 534 -26.33 -43.84 -30.08
CA GLU A 534 -25.53 -45.01 -29.69
C GLU A 534 -24.13 -44.99 -30.33
N GLU A 535 -23.99 -44.59 -31.60
CA GLU A 535 -22.68 -44.36 -32.23
C GLU A 535 -21.96 -43.19 -31.61
N GLY A 536 -22.68 -42.12 -31.32
CA GLY A 536 -22.18 -40.95 -30.57
C GLY A 536 -21.62 -41.36 -29.22
N LYS A 537 -22.27 -42.28 -28.49
CA LYS A 537 -21.83 -42.79 -27.20
C LYS A 537 -20.50 -43.52 -27.25
N GLN A 538 -20.32 -44.37 -28.26
CA GLN A 538 -19.06 -45.10 -28.46
C GLN A 538 -17.91 -44.10 -28.77
N LEU A 539 -18.17 -43.09 -29.60
CA LEU A 539 -17.21 -42.04 -29.91
C LEU A 539 -16.88 -41.20 -28.67
N ALA A 540 -17.88 -40.83 -27.86
CA ALA A 540 -17.71 -40.08 -26.62
C ALA A 540 -16.83 -40.84 -25.63
N LEU A 541 -17.09 -42.12 -25.40
CA LEU A 541 -16.29 -42.96 -24.50
C LEU A 541 -14.84 -43.11 -24.99
N LYS A 542 -14.63 -43.28 -26.31
CA LYS A 542 -13.29 -43.34 -26.90
C LYS A 542 -12.56 -42.03 -26.71
N LEU A 543 -13.25 -40.90 -26.92
CA LEU A 543 -12.69 -39.56 -26.78
C LEU A 543 -12.27 -39.27 -25.33
N ILE A 544 -13.12 -39.59 -24.37
CA ILE A 544 -12.83 -39.45 -22.93
C ILE A 544 -11.58 -40.25 -22.58
N ARG A 545 -11.49 -41.52 -22.98
CA ARG A 545 -10.29 -42.37 -22.75
C ARG A 545 -9.02 -41.77 -23.34
N THR A 546 -9.11 -41.18 -24.55
CA THR A 546 -7.96 -40.53 -25.21
C THR A 546 -7.50 -39.28 -24.49
N GLN A 547 -8.40 -38.58 -23.83
CA GLN A 547 -8.11 -37.33 -23.09
C GLN A 547 -7.67 -37.58 -21.64
N THR A 548 -8.06 -38.73 -21.04
CA THR A 548 -7.72 -39.09 -19.66
C THR A 548 -6.38 -39.83 -19.53
N ASN A 549 -5.92 -40.48 -20.59
CA ASN A 549 -4.60 -41.11 -20.73
C ASN A 549 -3.61 -40.12 -21.38
#